data_f75c15d7e7cf2a92b72ed67541bf337d
#
_entry.id   f75c15d7e7cf2a92b72ed67541bf337d
#
_cell.length_a   1.000
_cell.length_b   1.000
_cell.length_c   1.000
_cell.angle_alpha   90.00
_cell.angle_beta   90.00
_cell.angle_gamma   90.00
#
_symmetry.space_group_name_H-M   'P 1'
#
loop_
_entity.id
_entity.type
_entity.pdbx_description
1 polymer ?
#
loop_
_entity_poly.entity_id
_entity_poly.type
_entity_poly.pdbx_seq_one_letter_code
_entity_poly.pdbx_strand_id
1 'polypeptide(L)'
;RDVLGSRGLGDVYKRQGKSITFQVPALAKDGLCIVITPLIALMKDQVQNLRQRGIKAVAIYSGMTRQEILIALENCIFGNYKFLYISPERLDTDIFKQKLRAMKVNMITVDESHCISQWGYDFRPAYLKIADIRELLPGVPLLALTATATPDVVQDIQSRLKFREKNVFRMSFERKNLAYIVRKTDNKTAELLHILRRMPGSAIIYVRSRRRTKETTELLTHEGITADFYHAGLDNAVKDIRQKRWQDGECRVMVATNAFGMGIDKPDVRLVIHLDLPDSPEAYFQEAGRAGRDGEKAYAVILYSKSDKVTLHKRCLLYTSDAADDLIGVD
;
A
#
# COMPACT_ATOMS: atom_id res chain seq x y z
N ARG A 1 -31.06 13.00 -0.47
CA ARG A 1 -32.07 12.05 -0.01
C ARG A 1 -31.35 10.90 0.62
N ASP A 2 -31.67 10.73 1.86
CA ASP A 2 -31.05 9.83 2.84
C ASP A 2 -30.80 8.43 2.29
N VAL A 3 -29.54 8.13 2.10
CA VAL A 3 -29.09 6.77 1.89
C VAL A 3 -28.61 6.24 3.22
N LEU A 4 -29.56 5.55 3.87
CA LEU A 4 -29.33 4.56 4.91
C LEU A 4 -28.21 4.85 5.92
N GLY A 5 -28.60 5.48 7.01
CA GLY A 5 -27.86 5.42 8.25
C GLY A 5 -27.74 3.98 8.74
N SER A 6 -26.65 3.33 8.39
CA SER A 6 -26.16 2.18 9.12
C SER A 6 -24.96 2.64 9.94
N ARG A 7 -25.20 2.90 11.21
CA ARG A 7 -24.17 3.02 12.22
C ARG A 7 -23.37 1.71 12.18
N GLY A 8 -22.13 1.76 11.78
CA GLY A 8 -21.22 0.62 11.85
C GLY A 8 -20.54 0.18 10.56
N LEU A 9 -21.02 0.54 9.39
CA LEU A 9 -20.39 0.17 8.12
C LEU A 9 -19.36 1.19 7.60
N GLY A 10 -19.37 2.42 8.08
CA GLY A 10 -18.48 3.49 7.61
C GLY A 10 -17.03 3.37 8.04
N ASP A 11 -16.75 2.79 9.18
CA ASP A 11 -15.38 2.74 9.75
C ASP A 11 -14.60 1.48 9.36
N VAL A 12 -15.27 0.36 9.16
CA VAL A 12 -14.65 -0.90 8.71
C VAL A 12 -14.13 -0.79 7.26
N TYR A 13 -14.69 0.11 6.48
CA TYR A 13 -14.44 0.26 5.04
C TYR A 13 -13.36 1.29 4.66
N LYS A 14 -12.66 1.92 5.60
CA LYS A 14 -11.76 3.04 5.27
C LYS A 14 -10.59 2.71 4.33
N ARG A 15 -10.21 1.41 4.20
CA ARG A 15 -9.29 0.93 3.14
C ARG A 15 -10.00 0.15 2.03
N GLN A 16 -11.07 -0.56 2.34
CA GLN A 16 -11.92 -1.19 1.32
C GLN A 16 -12.67 -0.12 0.50
N GLY A 17 -12.92 1.07 1.06
CA GLY A 17 -13.56 2.19 0.37
C GLY A 17 -12.83 2.67 -0.89
N LYS A 18 -11.51 2.71 -0.94
CA LYS A 18 -10.77 3.12 -2.13
C LYS A 18 -11.10 2.25 -3.36
N SER A 19 -11.15 0.94 -3.20
CA SER A 19 -11.51 0.05 -4.31
C SER A 19 -12.96 0.23 -4.75
N ILE A 20 -13.88 0.45 -3.84
CA ILE A 20 -15.30 0.67 -4.15
C ILE A 20 -15.51 1.98 -4.94
N THR A 21 -14.73 3.02 -4.69
CA THR A 21 -14.86 4.31 -5.39
C THR A 21 -14.67 4.21 -6.90
N PHE A 22 -13.90 3.25 -7.39
CA PHE A 22 -13.78 3.00 -8.83
C PHE A 22 -14.54 1.76 -9.30
N GLN A 23 -14.70 0.75 -8.46
CA GLN A 23 -15.40 -0.48 -8.85
C GLN A 23 -16.88 -0.22 -9.16
N VAL A 24 -17.58 0.54 -8.32
CA VAL A 24 -19.00 0.85 -8.53
C VAL A 24 -19.25 1.63 -9.81
N PRO A 25 -18.62 2.78 -10.08
CA PRO A 25 -18.84 3.50 -11.33
C PRO A 25 -18.37 2.74 -12.56
N ALA A 26 -17.32 1.92 -12.45
CA ALA A 26 -16.86 1.08 -13.56
C ALA A 26 -17.85 -0.04 -13.90
N LEU A 27 -18.49 -0.64 -12.89
CA LEU A 27 -19.52 -1.66 -13.10
C LEU A 27 -20.81 -1.09 -13.71
N ALA A 28 -21.14 0.17 -13.38
CA ALA A 28 -22.31 0.86 -13.91
C ALA A 28 -22.18 1.26 -15.39
N LYS A 29 -20.98 1.17 -15.98
CA LYS A 29 -20.71 1.51 -17.37
C LYS A 29 -20.30 0.28 -18.17
N ASP A 30 -20.63 0.29 -19.46
CA ASP A 30 -20.10 -0.72 -20.37
C ASP A 30 -18.61 -0.53 -20.62
N GLY A 31 -17.90 -1.66 -20.74
CA GLY A 31 -16.48 -1.69 -21.01
C GLY A 31 -15.63 -2.06 -19.80
N LEU A 32 -14.35 -1.84 -19.93
CA LEU A 32 -13.27 -2.29 -19.05
C LEU A 32 -12.72 -1.12 -18.23
N CYS A 33 -12.54 -1.30 -16.94
CA CYS A 33 -11.75 -0.42 -16.10
C CYS A 33 -10.30 -0.93 -16.02
N ILE A 34 -9.35 -0.09 -16.39
CA ILE A 34 -7.91 -0.36 -16.22
C ILE A 34 -7.48 0.18 -14.87
N VAL A 35 -6.98 -0.70 -14.00
CA VAL A 35 -6.49 -0.35 -12.66
C VAL A 35 -4.98 -0.50 -12.62
N ILE A 36 -4.28 0.61 -12.52
CA ILE A 36 -2.83 0.66 -12.46
C ILE A 36 -2.43 0.68 -10.98
N THR A 37 -1.69 -0.31 -10.54
CA THR A 37 -1.23 -0.45 -9.14
C THR A 37 0.13 -1.12 -9.08
N PRO A 38 1.01 -0.75 -8.12
CA PRO A 38 2.39 -1.22 -8.11
C PRO A 38 2.56 -2.59 -7.45
N LEU A 39 1.50 -3.14 -6.86
CA LEU A 39 1.58 -4.26 -5.93
C LEU A 39 0.93 -5.52 -6.47
N ILE A 40 1.75 -6.48 -6.86
CA ILE A 40 1.31 -7.76 -7.42
C ILE A 40 0.41 -8.53 -6.44
N ALA A 41 0.75 -8.59 -5.17
CA ALA A 41 -0.06 -9.27 -4.15
C ALA A 41 -1.46 -8.65 -4.06
N LEU A 42 -1.55 -7.31 -4.01
CA LEU A 42 -2.82 -6.60 -3.97
C LEU A 42 -3.64 -6.82 -5.24
N MET A 43 -2.99 -6.84 -6.43
CA MET A 43 -3.69 -7.16 -7.68
C MET A 43 -4.35 -8.54 -7.62
N LYS A 44 -3.59 -9.56 -7.17
CA LYS A 44 -4.08 -10.94 -7.06
C LYS A 44 -5.28 -11.02 -6.12
N ASP A 45 -5.17 -10.41 -4.94
CA ASP A 45 -6.26 -10.39 -3.96
C ASP A 45 -7.51 -9.69 -4.49
N GLN A 46 -7.35 -8.51 -5.12
CA GLN A 46 -8.47 -7.78 -5.70
C GLN A 46 -9.15 -8.56 -6.84
N VAL A 47 -8.37 -9.17 -7.72
CA VAL A 47 -8.89 -10.00 -8.81
C VAL A 47 -9.62 -11.22 -8.25
N GLN A 48 -9.08 -11.89 -7.24
CA GLN A 48 -9.72 -13.03 -6.61
C GLN A 48 -11.05 -12.64 -5.94
N ASN A 49 -11.07 -11.53 -5.20
CA ASN A 49 -12.28 -11.01 -4.56
C ASN A 49 -13.38 -10.63 -5.57
N LEU A 50 -13.01 -10.03 -6.71
CA LEU A 50 -13.95 -9.73 -7.78
C LEU A 50 -14.51 -11.01 -8.42
N ARG A 51 -13.65 -11.99 -8.69
CA ARG A 51 -14.07 -13.28 -9.26
C ARG A 51 -15.00 -14.07 -8.34
N GLN A 52 -14.75 -14.05 -7.03
CA GLN A 52 -15.66 -14.65 -6.03
C GLN A 52 -17.06 -14.02 -6.03
N ARG A 53 -17.16 -12.74 -6.43
CA ARG A 53 -18.42 -12.02 -6.60
C ARG A 53 -19.04 -12.18 -8.00
N GLY A 54 -18.49 -13.08 -8.83
CA GLY A 54 -18.96 -13.30 -10.21
C GLY A 54 -18.52 -12.21 -11.20
N ILE A 55 -17.61 -11.32 -10.84
CA ILE A 55 -17.14 -10.23 -11.69
C ILE A 55 -15.86 -10.68 -12.41
N LYS A 56 -15.86 -10.65 -13.76
CA LYS A 56 -14.69 -11.00 -14.54
C LYS A 56 -13.59 -9.96 -14.39
N ALA A 57 -12.47 -10.37 -13.83
CA ALA A 57 -11.28 -9.54 -13.62
C ALA A 57 -10.01 -10.34 -13.92
N VAL A 58 -8.97 -9.64 -14.38
CA VAL A 58 -7.66 -10.23 -14.68
C VAL A 58 -6.54 -9.29 -14.22
N ALA A 59 -5.37 -9.87 -13.91
CA ALA A 59 -4.16 -9.11 -13.57
C ALA A 59 -3.03 -9.42 -14.55
N ILE A 60 -2.26 -8.39 -14.93
CA ILE A 60 -1.03 -8.49 -15.73
C ILE A 60 0.12 -7.84 -14.95
N TYR A 61 1.13 -8.63 -14.63
CA TYR A 61 2.25 -8.20 -13.79
C TYR A 61 3.59 -8.81 -14.23
N SER A 62 4.67 -8.38 -13.61
CA SER A 62 6.01 -8.92 -13.85
C SER A 62 6.12 -10.38 -13.40
N GLY A 63 6.73 -11.22 -14.23
CA GLY A 63 6.84 -12.67 -13.98
C GLY A 63 5.82 -13.54 -14.76
N MET A 64 4.82 -12.93 -15.41
CA MET A 64 3.95 -13.67 -16.33
C MET A 64 4.66 -13.91 -17.66
N THR A 65 4.39 -15.06 -18.26
CA THR A 65 4.87 -15.43 -19.59
C THR A 65 4.19 -14.58 -20.68
N ARG A 66 4.83 -14.47 -21.83
CA ARG A 66 4.25 -13.74 -22.98
C ARG A 66 2.89 -14.31 -23.40
N GLN A 67 2.72 -15.63 -23.33
CA GLN A 67 1.47 -16.28 -23.69
C GLN A 67 0.35 -15.97 -22.71
N GLU A 68 0.61 -16.02 -21.40
CA GLU A 68 -0.35 -15.63 -20.37
C GLU A 68 -0.81 -14.17 -20.51
N ILE A 69 0.13 -13.28 -20.84
CA ILE A 69 -0.18 -11.87 -21.09
C ILE A 69 -1.08 -11.71 -22.31
N LEU A 70 -0.77 -12.39 -23.42
CA LEU A 70 -1.59 -12.34 -24.63
C LEU A 70 -3.02 -12.84 -24.37
N ILE A 71 -3.18 -13.99 -23.72
CA ILE A 71 -4.49 -14.53 -23.36
C ILE A 71 -5.26 -13.54 -22.47
N ALA A 72 -4.59 -12.94 -21.47
CA ALA A 72 -5.20 -11.96 -20.58
C ALA A 72 -5.69 -10.73 -21.35
N LEU A 73 -4.90 -10.20 -22.28
CA LEU A 73 -5.27 -9.04 -23.11
C LEU A 73 -6.40 -9.36 -24.09
N GLU A 74 -6.40 -10.54 -24.71
CA GLU A 74 -7.49 -10.99 -25.58
C GLU A 74 -8.79 -11.20 -24.83
N ASN A 75 -8.73 -11.72 -23.63
CA ASN A 75 -9.87 -11.82 -22.74
C ASN A 75 -10.45 -10.43 -22.39
N CYS A 76 -9.62 -9.39 -22.27
CA CYS A 76 -10.08 -8.03 -22.06
C CYS A 76 -10.78 -7.43 -23.30
N ILE A 77 -10.42 -7.88 -24.49
CA ILE A 77 -11.05 -7.41 -25.75
C ILE A 77 -12.37 -8.16 -26.02
N PHE A 78 -12.37 -9.49 -25.91
CA PHE A 78 -13.47 -10.34 -26.37
C PHE A 78 -14.26 -11.00 -25.24
N GLY A 79 -13.72 -11.05 -24.02
CA GLY A 79 -14.27 -11.88 -22.93
C GLY A 79 -15.22 -11.15 -21.96
N ASN A 80 -15.64 -9.93 -22.24
CA ASN A 80 -16.47 -9.10 -21.34
C ASN A 80 -15.88 -8.96 -19.92
N TYR A 81 -14.56 -8.76 -19.82
CA TYR A 81 -13.92 -8.47 -18.55
C TYR A 81 -14.26 -7.05 -18.10
N LYS A 82 -14.48 -6.86 -16.80
CA LYS A 82 -14.81 -5.57 -16.21
C LYS A 82 -13.60 -4.85 -15.62
N PHE A 83 -12.59 -5.61 -15.20
CA PHE A 83 -11.36 -5.04 -14.60
C PHE A 83 -10.12 -5.70 -15.15
N LEU A 84 -9.17 -4.84 -15.56
CA LEU A 84 -7.79 -5.21 -15.85
C LEU A 84 -6.89 -4.51 -14.83
N TYR A 85 -6.30 -5.29 -13.94
CA TYR A 85 -5.23 -4.82 -13.05
C TYR A 85 -3.90 -4.97 -13.76
N ILE A 86 -3.09 -3.92 -13.77
CA ILE A 86 -1.82 -3.92 -14.49
C ILE A 86 -0.74 -3.18 -13.70
N SER A 87 0.48 -3.74 -13.70
CA SER A 87 1.62 -3.05 -13.11
C SER A 87 2.12 -1.93 -14.03
N PRO A 88 2.61 -0.81 -13.47
CA PRO A 88 3.01 0.35 -14.27
C PRO A 88 4.12 0.04 -15.27
N GLU A 89 5.00 -0.94 -14.97
CA GLU A 89 6.09 -1.37 -15.85
C GLU A 89 5.60 -2.04 -17.13
N ARG A 90 4.36 -2.53 -17.14
CA ARG A 90 3.75 -3.20 -18.31
C ARG A 90 3.08 -2.22 -19.27
N LEU A 91 2.82 -1.00 -18.85
CA LEU A 91 2.14 0.01 -19.66
C LEU A 91 2.94 0.42 -20.91
N ASP A 92 4.25 0.39 -20.84
CA ASP A 92 5.14 0.82 -21.93
C ASP A 92 5.42 -0.29 -22.96
N THR A 93 4.89 -1.49 -22.76
CA THR A 93 5.12 -2.60 -23.71
C THR A 93 4.29 -2.43 -24.99
N ASP A 94 4.92 -2.66 -26.16
CA ASP A 94 4.26 -2.53 -27.47
C ASP A 94 3.01 -3.40 -27.56
N ILE A 95 3.09 -4.61 -27.02
CA ILE A 95 1.96 -5.56 -27.01
C ILE A 95 0.75 -5.00 -26.28
N PHE A 96 0.97 -4.34 -25.12
CA PHE A 96 -0.10 -3.72 -24.37
C PHE A 96 -0.70 -2.53 -25.13
N LYS A 97 0.14 -1.62 -25.64
CA LYS A 97 -0.29 -0.43 -26.40
C LYS A 97 -1.07 -0.82 -27.65
N GLN A 98 -0.64 -1.86 -28.37
CA GLN A 98 -1.33 -2.36 -29.56
C GLN A 98 -2.72 -2.91 -29.21
N LYS A 99 -2.81 -3.78 -28.19
CA LYS A 99 -4.08 -4.38 -27.77
C LYS A 99 -5.02 -3.38 -27.10
N LEU A 100 -4.49 -2.36 -26.42
CA LEU A 100 -5.26 -1.28 -25.76
C LEU A 100 -6.19 -0.56 -26.76
N ARG A 101 -5.74 -0.33 -27.99
CA ARG A 101 -6.54 0.34 -29.04
C ARG A 101 -7.82 -0.40 -29.41
N ALA A 102 -7.84 -1.73 -29.20
CA ALA A 102 -9.00 -2.57 -29.45
C ALA A 102 -9.91 -2.76 -28.23
N MET A 103 -9.51 -2.26 -27.05
CA MET A 103 -10.27 -2.37 -25.82
C MET A 103 -11.31 -1.26 -25.70
N LYS A 104 -12.53 -1.63 -25.27
CA LYS A 104 -13.54 -0.65 -24.86
C LYS A 104 -13.29 -0.22 -23.42
N VAL A 105 -12.45 0.77 -23.20
CA VAL A 105 -12.09 1.26 -21.86
C VAL A 105 -13.09 2.29 -21.39
N ASN A 106 -13.68 2.09 -20.19
CA ASN A 106 -14.65 2.99 -19.58
C ASN A 106 -14.05 3.89 -18.49
N MET A 107 -12.92 3.49 -17.90
CA MET A 107 -12.24 4.24 -16.84
C MET A 107 -10.77 3.80 -16.71
N ILE A 108 -9.91 4.74 -16.34
CA ILE A 108 -8.54 4.47 -15.88
C ILE A 108 -8.47 4.83 -14.39
N THR A 109 -8.01 3.89 -13.57
CA THR A 109 -7.79 4.10 -12.14
C THR A 109 -6.31 3.95 -11.83
N VAL A 110 -5.73 4.92 -11.14
CA VAL A 110 -4.34 4.91 -10.68
C VAL A 110 -4.34 4.77 -9.17
N ASP A 111 -4.05 3.59 -8.68
CA ASP A 111 -3.90 3.35 -7.24
C ASP A 111 -2.48 3.69 -6.79
N GLU A 112 -2.33 4.06 -5.52
CA GLU A 112 -1.09 4.59 -4.93
C GLU A 112 -0.45 5.69 -5.80
N SER A 113 -1.28 6.61 -6.29
CA SER A 113 -0.90 7.65 -7.26
C SER A 113 0.21 8.58 -6.78
N HIS A 114 0.49 8.64 -5.45
CA HIS A 114 1.65 9.36 -4.91
C HIS A 114 3.00 8.84 -5.46
N CYS A 115 3.03 7.60 -5.98
CA CYS A 115 4.24 7.04 -6.61
C CYS A 115 4.68 7.79 -7.88
N ILE A 116 3.84 8.65 -8.46
CA ILE A 116 4.21 9.47 -9.64
C ILE A 116 5.05 10.69 -9.26
N SER A 117 5.03 11.09 -7.99
CA SER A 117 5.66 12.31 -7.50
C SER A 117 7.02 12.02 -6.88
N GLN A 118 8.03 12.79 -7.26
CA GLN A 118 9.34 12.77 -6.62
C GLN A 118 9.29 13.30 -5.17
N TRP A 119 8.28 14.09 -4.86
CA TRP A 119 8.00 14.57 -3.50
C TRP A 119 7.23 13.53 -2.66
N GLY A 120 6.80 12.43 -3.29
CA GLY A 120 6.21 11.28 -2.61
C GLY A 120 7.29 10.38 -1.98
N TYR A 121 6.95 9.70 -0.91
CA TYR A 121 7.87 8.81 -0.18
C TYR A 121 8.22 7.48 -0.92
N ASP A 122 7.52 7.14 -2.02
CA ASP A 122 7.75 5.93 -2.84
C ASP A 122 7.66 6.28 -4.34
N PHE A 123 8.58 7.11 -4.81
CA PHE A 123 8.63 7.50 -6.22
C PHE A 123 8.98 6.31 -7.12
N ARG A 124 8.18 6.12 -8.17
CA ARG A 124 8.37 5.06 -9.17
C ARG A 124 8.33 5.64 -10.59
N PRO A 125 9.47 5.69 -11.29
CA PRO A 125 9.54 6.26 -12.65
C PRO A 125 8.53 5.67 -13.64
N ALA A 126 8.18 4.38 -13.50
CA ALA A 126 7.19 3.72 -14.36
C ALA A 126 5.79 4.38 -14.31
N TYR A 127 5.44 5.09 -13.23
CA TYR A 127 4.18 5.84 -13.13
C TYR A 127 4.11 7.02 -14.11
N LEU A 128 5.23 7.56 -14.55
CA LEU A 128 5.26 8.64 -15.54
C LEU A 128 4.66 8.20 -16.89
N LYS A 129 4.75 6.89 -17.21
CA LYS A 129 4.19 6.31 -18.45
C LYS A 129 2.66 6.27 -18.48
N ILE A 130 1.99 6.53 -17.37
CA ILE A 130 0.52 6.58 -17.30
C ILE A 130 -0.01 7.75 -18.17
N ALA A 131 0.72 8.85 -18.27
CA ALA A 131 0.35 9.97 -19.13
C ALA A 131 0.26 9.57 -20.60
N ASP A 132 1.16 8.71 -21.09
CA ASP A 132 1.18 8.20 -22.46
C ASP A 132 -0.07 7.36 -22.76
N ILE A 133 -0.49 6.52 -21.80
CA ILE A 133 -1.72 5.72 -21.92
C ILE A 133 -2.96 6.62 -22.01
N ARG A 134 -2.98 7.72 -21.27
CA ARG A 134 -4.08 8.66 -21.33
C ARG A 134 -4.21 9.33 -22.71
N GLU A 135 -3.09 9.57 -23.37
CA GLU A 135 -3.10 10.13 -24.75
C GLU A 135 -3.68 9.14 -25.76
N LEU A 136 -3.49 7.85 -25.57
CA LEU A 136 -4.09 6.81 -26.41
C LEU A 136 -5.61 6.67 -26.17
N LEU A 137 -6.12 7.15 -25.04
CA LEU A 137 -7.52 7.04 -24.62
C LEU A 137 -8.13 8.42 -24.30
N PRO A 138 -8.25 9.33 -25.29
CA PRO A 138 -8.66 10.71 -25.11
C PRO A 138 -10.10 10.80 -24.67
N GLY A 139 -10.70 10.83 -23.82
CA GLY A 139 -12.13 10.85 -23.41
C GLY A 139 -12.43 9.92 -22.25
N VAL A 140 -11.53 9.02 -21.95
CA VAL A 140 -11.70 8.10 -20.82
C VAL A 140 -11.41 8.84 -19.51
N PRO A 141 -12.34 8.81 -18.52
CA PRO A 141 -12.11 9.44 -17.24
C PRO A 141 -10.98 8.74 -16.48
N LEU A 142 -10.18 9.54 -15.77
CA LEU A 142 -9.08 9.05 -14.94
C LEU A 142 -9.34 9.40 -13.49
N LEU A 143 -9.22 8.40 -12.62
CA LEU A 143 -9.32 8.52 -11.17
C LEU A 143 -7.97 8.17 -10.53
N ALA A 144 -7.37 9.11 -9.83
CA ALA A 144 -6.15 8.89 -9.06
C ALA A 144 -6.47 8.75 -7.56
N LEU A 145 -5.97 7.69 -6.95
CA LEU A 145 -6.23 7.34 -5.56
C LEU A 145 -4.94 7.25 -4.77
N THR A 146 -4.92 7.88 -3.61
CA THR A 146 -3.83 7.76 -2.64
C THR A 146 -4.34 7.90 -1.22
N ALA A 147 -3.64 7.30 -0.26
CA ALA A 147 -3.94 7.44 1.16
C ALA A 147 -3.11 8.55 1.82
N THR A 148 -2.02 8.97 1.18
CA THR A 148 -1.02 9.86 1.78
C THR A 148 -0.53 10.81 0.70
N ALA A 149 -1.09 12.01 0.63
CA ALA A 149 -0.62 13.04 -0.30
C ALA A 149 -0.68 14.41 0.39
N THR A 150 0.45 15.08 0.41
CA THR A 150 0.54 16.49 0.75
C THR A 150 -0.08 17.35 -0.38
N PRO A 151 -0.39 18.63 -0.14
CA PRO A 151 -0.88 19.51 -1.20
C PRO A 151 0.02 19.55 -2.43
N ASP A 152 1.34 19.55 -2.25
CA ASP A 152 2.33 19.58 -3.34
C ASP A 152 2.31 18.27 -4.16
N VAL A 153 2.22 17.13 -3.47
CA VAL A 153 2.05 15.83 -4.12
C VAL A 153 0.75 15.76 -4.92
N VAL A 154 -0.35 16.33 -4.41
CA VAL A 154 -1.62 16.40 -5.15
C VAL A 154 -1.48 17.21 -6.43
N GLN A 155 -0.81 18.38 -6.39
CA GLN A 155 -0.57 19.20 -7.57
C GLN A 155 0.30 18.46 -8.60
N ASP A 156 1.35 17.79 -8.14
CA ASP A 156 2.24 17.01 -9.00
C ASP A 156 1.51 15.83 -9.67
N ILE A 157 0.68 15.09 -8.91
CA ILE A 157 -0.19 14.04 -9.47
C ILE A 157 -1.08 14.59 -10.60
N GLN A 158 -1.77 15.69 -10.36
CA GLN A 158 -2.69 16.29 -11.35
C GLN A 158 -1.95 16.77 -12.58
N SER A 159 -0.80 17.40 -12.40
CA SER A 159 0.06 17.89 -13.49
C SER A 159 0.60 16.73 -14.34
N ARG A 160 1.24 15.74 -13.72
CA ARG A 160 1.88 14.61 -14.41
C ARG A 160 0.87 13.69 -15.09
N LEU A 161 -0.31 13.51 -14.50
CA LEU A 161 -1.40 12.75 -15.12
C LEU A 161 -2.25 13.61 -16.07
N LYS A 162 -1.88 14.85 -16.35
CA LYS A 162 -2.54 15.78 -17.29
C LYS A 162 -4.05 15.89 -17.01
N PHE A 163 -4.43 16.14 -15.75
CA PHE A 163 -5.83 16.34 -15.37
C PHE A 163 -6.41 17.57 -16.10
N ARG A 164 -7.58 17.43 -16.71
CA ARG A 164 -8.29 18.55 -17.38
C ARG A 164 -8.86 19.53 -16.39
N GLU A 165 -9.44 19.00 -15.31
CA GLU A 165 -10.00 19.75 -14.19
C GLU A 165 -9.32 19.33 -12.91
N LYS A 166 -9.00 20.29 -12.06
CA LYS A 166 -8.30 20.04 -10.79
C LYS A 166 -9.27 19.66 -9.66
N ASN A 167 -10.06 18.62 -9.87
CA ASN A 167 -10.98 18.12 -8.86
C ASN A 167 -10.24 17.27 -7.83
N VAL A 168 -10.41 17.61 -6.55
CA VAL A 168 -9.81 16.88 -5.42
C VAL A 168 -10.88 16.60 -4.37
N PHE A 169 -11.09 15.33 -4.09
CA PHE A 169 -11.96 14.88 -2.99
C PHE A 169 -11.08 14.44 -1.82
N ARG A 170 -11.21 15.11 -0.69
CA ARG A 170 -10.43 14.82 0.52
C ARG A 170 -11.34 14.32 1.63
N MET A 171 -10.90 13.27 2.31
CA MET A 171 -11.52 12.83 3.55
C MET A 171 -10.56 13.07 4.70
N SER A 172 -11.09 13.26 5.91
CA SER A 172 -10.26 13.35 7.11
C SER A 172 -9.45 12.07 7.31
N PHE A 173 -8.18 12.22 7.68
CA PHE A 173 -7.31 11.12 8.07
C PHE A 173 -7.52 10.70 9.53
N GLU A 174 -8.35 11.40 10.28
CA GLU A 174 -8.63 11.11 11.68
C GLU A 174 -9.19 9.70 11.86
N ARG A 175 -8.58 8.95 12.76
CA ARG A 175 -9.00 7.61 13.17
C ARG A 175 -9.36 7.63 14.65
N LYS A 176 -10.65 7.78 14.96
CA LYS A 176 -11.16 7.88 16.34
C LYS A 176 -10.86 6.64 17.19
N ASN A 177 -10.71 5.48 16.55
CA ASN A 177 -10.42 4.21 17.19
C ASN A 177 -8.91 3.90 17.32
N LEU A 178 -8.03 4.73 16.76
CA LEU A 178 -6.58 4.51 16.76
C LEU A 178 -5.87 5.56 17.62
N ALA A 179 -5.27 5.12 18.71
CA ALA A 179 -4.46 5.98 19.58
C ALA A 179 -2.98 5.95 19.14
N TYR A 180 -2.42 7.13 18.88
CA TYR A 180 -1.01 7.31 18.58
C TYR A 180 -0.25 7.62 19.87
N ILE A 181 0.74 6.82 20.21
CA ILE A 181 1.51 6.90 21.44
C ILE A 181 3.00 6.98 21.13
N VAL A 182 3.68 7.96 21.71
CA VAL A 182 5.14 8.08 21.61
C VAL A 182 5.73 7.92 23.00
N ARG A 183 6.58 6.91 23.21
CA ARG A 183 7.21 6.63 24.49
C ARG A 183 8.72 6.70 24.40
N LYS A 184 9.30 7.52 25.29
CA LYS A 184 10.74 7.54 25.51
C LYS A 184 11.11 6.41 26.47
N THR A 185 12.07 5.61 26.10
CA THR A 185 12.58 4.52 26.95
C THR A 185 14.06 4.25 26.66
N ASP A 186 14.81 3.93 27.68
CA ASP A 186 16.20 3.50 27.55
C ASP A 186 16.30 1.97 27.34
N ASN A 187 15.23 1.22 27.68
CA ASN A 187 15.13 -0.22 27.45
C ASN A 187 13.89 -0.56 26.62
N LYS A 188 14.04 -0.51 25.29
CA LYS A 188 12.95 -0.80 24.35
C LYS A 188 12.43 -2.25 24.47
N THR A 189 13.31 -3.19 24.79
CA THR A 189 12.95 -4.60 24.92
C THR A 189 12.02 -4.83 26.12
N ALA A 190 12.36 -4.31 27.27
CA ALA A 190 11.50 -4.43 28.45
C ALA A 190 10.14 -3.76 28.23
N GLU A 191 10.14 -2.56 27.62
CA GLU A 191 8.89 -1.86 27.32
C GLU A 191 8.04 -2.58 26.27
N LEU A 192 8.65 -3.17 25.25
CA LEU A 192 7.98 -3.99 24.25
C LEU A 192 7.25 -5.18 24.91
N LEU A 193 7.95 -5.94 25.74
CA LEU A 193 7.39 -7.10 26.46
C LEU A 193 6.27 -6.67 27.39
N HIS A 194 6.46 -5.56 28.11
CA HIS A 194 5.44 -5.00 28.99
C HIS A 194 4.15 -4.66 28.21
N ILE A 195 4.26 -3.99 27.06
CA ILE A 195 3.12 -3.65 26.23
C ILE A 195 2.43 -4.90 25.70
N LEU A 196 3.19 -5.85 25.12
CA LEU A 196 2.63 -7.07 24.56
C LEU A 196 1.92 -7.95 25.57
N ARG A 197 2.42 -8.02 26.82
CA ARG A 197 1.77 -8.78 27.90
C ARG A 197 0.46 -8.15 28.36
N ARG A 198 0.34 -6.82 28.32
CA ARG A 198 -0.87 -6.08 28.73
C ARG A 198 -1.92 -5.95 27.62
N MET A 199 -1.50 -5.97 26.38
CA MET A 199 -2.37 -5.74 25.23
C MET A 199 -2.53 -7.04 24.44
N PRO A 200 -3.60 -7.81 24.67
CA PRO A 200 -3.88 -9.00 23.88
C PRO A 200 -4.25 -8.67 22.42
N GLY A 201 -4.27 -9.69 21.56
CA GLY A 201 -4.64 -9.56 20.16
C GLY A 201 -3.43 -9.49 19.21
N SER A 202 -3.73 -9.41 17.93
CA SER A 202 -2.74 -9.43 16.86
C SER A 202 -1.89 -8.15 16.86
N ALA A 203 -0.58 -8.30 16.63
CA ALA A 203 0.35 -7.17 16.63
C ALA A 203 1.32 -7.22 15.44
N ILE A 204 1.77 -6.03 15.04
CA ILE A 204 2.89 -5.85 14.09
C ILE A 204 3.98 -5.03 14.80
N ILE A 205 5.23 -5.47 14.66
CA ILE A 205 6.39 -4.76 15.19
C ILE A 205 7.28 -4.38 14.02
N TYR A 206 7.52 -3.09 13.84
CA TYR A 206 8.40 -2.58 12.80
C TYR A 206 9.80 -2.36 13.30
N VAL A 207 10.77 -2.94 12.59
CA VAL A 207 12.21 -2.76 12.76
C VAL A 207 12.86 -2.50 11.40
N ARG A 208 14.03 -1.90 11.38
CA ARG A 208 14.67 -1.48 10.13
C ARG A 208 15.48 -2.56 9.43
N SER A 209 16.11 -3.47 10.15
CA SER A 209 17.02 -4.44 9.56
C SER A 209 16.46 -5.85 9.55
N ARG A 210 16.82 -6.61 8.51
CA ARG A 210 16.48 -8.04 8.39
C ARG A 210 17.00 -8.86 9.59
N ARG A 211 18.18 -8.51 10.10
CA ARG A 211 18.77 -9.13 11.28
C ARG A 211 17.89 -8.90 12.51
N ARG A 212 17.47 -7.66 12.76
CA ARG A 212 16.62 -7.33 13.92
C ARG A 212 15.24 -7.99 13.85
N THR A 213 14.69 -8.26 12.65
CA THR A 213 13.43 -9.01 12.57
C THR A 213 13.58 -10.40 13.19
N LYS A 214 14.66 -11.10 12.90
CA LYS A 214 14.94 -12.43 13.46
C LYS A 214 15.21 -12.37 14.97
N GLU A 215 16.16 -11.53 15.40
CA GLU A 215 16.54 -11.37 16.82
C GLU A 215 15.32 -11.02 17.69
N THR A 216 14.47 -10.10 17.23
CA THR A 216 13.26 -9.73 17.99
C THR A 216 12.26 -10.88 18.02
N THR A 217 12.11 -11.63 16.95
CA THR A 217 11.22 -12.80 16.90
C THR A 217 11.69 -13.90 17.86
N GLU A 218 12.97 -14.21 17.86
CA GLU A 218 13.57 -15.20 18.78
C GLU A 218 13.37 -14.81 20.24
N LEU A 219 13.60 -13.54 20.56
CA LEU A 219 13.35 -13.00 21.89
C LEU A 219 11.87 -13.17 22.30
N LEU A 220 10.93 -12.82 21.44
CA LEU A 220 9.50 -12.94 21.74
C LEU A 220 9.09 -14.40 21.94
N THR A 221 9.61 -15.29 21.12
CA THR A 221 9.34 -16.73 21.21
C THR A 221 9.88 -17.30 22.51
N HIS A 222 11.10 -16.89 22.92
CA HIS A 222 11.69 -17.27 24.22
C HIS A 222 10.84 -16.79 25.41
N GLU A 223 10.21 -15.61 25.27
CA GLU A 223 9.30 -15.05 26.28
C GLU A 223 7.86 -15.60 26.21
N GLY A 224 7.64 -16.68 25.43
CA GLY A 224 6.35 -17.36 25.29
C GLY A 224 5.32 -16.63 24.42
N ILE A 225 5.74 -15.66 23.60
CA ILE A 225 4.87 -14.94 22.69
C ILE A 225 5.04 -15.51 21.28
N THR A 226 3.97 -16.07 20.69
CA THR A 226 4.02 -16.60 19.32
C THR A 226 4.31 -15.47 18.32
N ALA A 227 5.47 -15.56 17.68
CA ALA A 227 5.93 -14.54 16.74
C ALA A 227 6.52 -15.16 15.47
N ASP A 228 6.44 -14.44 14.37
CA ASP A 228 7.13 -14.75 13.13
C ASP A 228 7.75 -13.47 12.54
N PHE A 229 8.62 -13.59 11.54
CA PHE A 229 9.28 -12.43 10.96
C PHE A 229 9.09 -12.34 9.45
N TYR A 230 9.12 -11.08 8.94
CA TYR A 230 8.92 -10.80 7.53
C TYR A 230 9.87 -9.69 7.03
N HIS A 231 10.56 -9.93 5.91
CA HIS A 231 11.40 -8.93 5.24
C HIS A 231 11.52 -9.22 3.74
N ALA A 232 11.95 -8.25 2.96
CA ALA A 232 12.05 -8.35 1.50
C ALA A 232 12.94 -9.50 1.01
N GLY A 233 13.97 -9.87 1.78
CA GLY A 233 14.92 -10.93 1.41
C GLY A 233 14.46 -12.37 1.68
N LEU A 234 13.21 -12.60 2.06
CA LEU A 234 12.62 -13.94 2.11
C LEU A 234 12.13 -14.36 0.73
N ASP A 235 12.14 -15.66 0.45
CA ASP A 235 11.50 -16.24 -0.73
C ASP A 235 9.99 -16.00 -0.70
N ASN A 236 9.38 -15.86 -1.88
CA ASN A 236 7.96 -15.53 -1.98
C ASN A 236 7.07 -16.59 -1.32
N ALA A 237 7.39 -17.88 -1.49
CA ALA A 237 6.64 -18.96 -0.83
C ALA A 237 6.70 -18.87 0.70
N VAL A 238 7.87 -18.52 1.26
CA VAL A 238 8.04 -18.32 2.70
C VAL A 238 7.28 -17.09 3.20
N LYS A 239 7.28 -16.00 2.41
CA LYS A 239 6.48 -14.80 2.70
C LYS A 239 5.00 -15.12 2.80
N ASP A 240 4.48 -15.87 1.82
CA ASP A 240 3.06 -16.23 1.75
C ASP A 240 2.66 -17.12 2.95
N ILE A 241 3.47 -18.11 3.30
CA ILE A 241 3.22 -19.00 4.44
C ILE A 241 3.18 -18.22 5.76
N ARG A 242 4.18 -17.36 6.01
CA ARG A 242 4.27 -16.61 7.27
C ARG A 242 3.16 -15.57 7.38
N GLN A 243 2.85 -14.89 6.28
CA GLN A 243 1.73 -13.95 6.24
C GLN A 243 0.41 -14.66 6.54
N LYS A 244 0.18 -15.82 5.93
CA LYS A 244 -1.03 -16.61 6.15
C LYS A 244 -1.14 -17.07 7.59
N ARG A 245 -0.10 -17.65 8.19
CA ARG A 245 -0.08 -18.06 9.61
C ARG A 245 -0.44 -16.91 10.55
N TRP A 246 0.06 -15.71 10.27
CA TRP A 246 -0.30 -14.53 11.06
C TRP A 246 -1.75 -14.07 10.80
N GLN A 247 -2.22 -14.11 9.55
CA GLN A 247 -3.62 -13.80 9.22
C GLN A 247 -4.61 -14.75 9.88
N ASP A 248 -4.31 -16.06 9.89
CA ASP A 248 -5.14 -17.11 10.47
C ASP A 248 -5.06 -17.14 12.01
N GLY A 249 -4.18 -16.35 12.62
CA GLY A 249 -4.03 -16.24 14.07
C GLY A 249 -3.14 -17.31 14.72
N GLU A 250 -2.48 -18.19 13.93
CA GLU A 250 -1.51 -19.16 14.43
C GLU A 250 -0.27 -18.47 15.03
N CYS A 251 0.03 -17.27 14.55
CA CYS A 251 1.08 -16.41 15.04
C CYS A 251 0.46 -15.07 15.48
N ARG A 252 0.70 -14.66 16.71
CA ARG A 252 0.15 -13.43 17.27
C ARG A 252 0.87 -12.18 16.76
N VAL A 253 2.20 -12.24 16.69
CA VAL A 253 3.06 -11.07 16.43
C VAL A 253 3.82 -11.25 15.14
N MET A 254 3.74 -10.30 14.24
CA MET A 254 4.60 -10.23 13.05
C MET A 254 5.68 -9.16 13.27
N VAL A 255 6.95 -9.58 13.30
CA VAL A 255 8.10 -8.67 13.35
C VAL A 255 8.60 -8.42 11.93
N ALA A 256 8.58 -7.18 11.48
CA ALA A 256 8.80 -6.91 10.07
C ALA A 256 9.61 -5.65 9.79
N THR A 257 10.21 -5.61 8.60
CA THR A 257 10.63 -4.35 7.97
C THR A 257 9.44 -3.71 7.24
N ASN A 258 9.64 -2.51 6.68
CA ASN A 258 8.65 -1.83 5.83
C ASN A 258 8.15 -2.68 4.65
N ALA A 259 8.85 -3.77 4.29
CA ALA A 259 8.40 -4.73 3.29
C ALA A 259 7.10 -5.47 3.68
N PHE A 260 6.81 -5.59 4.98
CA PHE A 260 5.52 -6.09 5.47
C PHE A 260 4.54 -4.93 5.52
N GLY A 261 4.00 -4.60 4.39
CA GLY A 261 3.31 -3.36 4.29
C GLY A 261 2.11 -3.37 3.37
N MET A 262 2.34 -3.08 2.13
CA MET A 262 1.29 -2.91 1.15
C MET A 262 0.65 -4.27 0.82
N GLY A 263 -0.68 -4.31 0.75
CA GLY A 263 -1.42 -5.55 0.42
C GLY A 263 -1.81 -6.44 1.60
N ILE A 264 -1.37 -6.13 2.82
CA ILE A 264 -1.74 -6.91 4.00
C ILE A 264 -3.08 -6.42 4.54
N ASP A 265 -4.05 -7.31 4.58
CA ASP A 265 -5.37 -7.05 5.14
C ASP A 265 -5.67 -8.03 6.28
N LYS A 266 -5.53 -7.54 7.51
CA LYS A 266 -5.98 -8.18 8.74
C LYS A 266 -6.69 -7.10 9.57
N PRO A 267 -8.01 -7.18 9.71
CA PRO A 267 -8.78 -6.10 10.32
C PRO A 267 -8.56 -5.94 11.82
N ASP A 268 -8.30 -7.04 12.51
CA ASP A 268 -8.23 -7.17 13.96
C ASP A 268 -6.84 -6.93 14.56
N VAL A 269 -5.97 -6.18 13.90
CA VAL A 269 -4.67 -5.77 14.46
C VAL A 269 -4.90 -4.79 15.59
N ARG A 270 -4.56 -5.17 16.81
CA ARG A 270 -4.75 -4.30 18.00
C ARG A 270 -3.57 -3.37 18.25
N LEU A 271 -2.39 -3.72 17.74
CA LEU A 271 -1.17 -3.05 18.14
C LEU A 271 -0.17 -2.98 16.97
N VAL A 272 0.32 -1.79 16.69
CA VAL A 272 1.47 -1.56 15.80
C VAL A 272 2.54 -0.87 16.62
N ILE A 273 3.72 -1.49 16.73
CA ILE A 273 4.85 -0.95 17.50
C ILE A 273 6.02 -0.66 16.57
N HIS A 274 6.59 0.53 16.67
CA HIS A 274 7.84 0.90 16.02
C HIS A 274 8.98 0.87 17.02
N LEU A 275 9.86 -0.12 16.90
CA LEU A 275 11.12 -0.17 17.67
C LEU A 275 12.20 0.70 17.05
N ASP A 276 12.12 0.95 15.77
CA ASP A 276 12.95 1.89 15.04
C ASP A 276 12.05 2.98 14.43
N LEU A 277 12.53 4.21 14.40
CA LEU A 277 11.76 5.32 13.83
C LEU A 277 11.55 5.08 12.32
N PRO A 278 10.35 5.29 11.80
CA PRO A 278 10.07 5.23 10.36
C PRO A 278 10.85 6.30 9.59
N ASP A 279 10.96 6.13 8.28
CA ASP A 279 11.75 7.02 7.43
C ASP A 279 11.07 8.38 7.20
N SER A 280 9.75 8.41 7.24
CA SER A 280 8.95 9.63 7.10
C SER A 280 7.65 9.56 7.91
N PRO A 281 6.98 10.70 8.17
CA PRO A 281 5.65 10.73 8.76
C PRO A 281 4.60 9.96 7.93
N GLU A 282 4.71 9.99 6.60
CA GLU A 282 3.82 9.27 5.67
C GLU A 282 4.00 7.76 5.82
N ALA A 283 5.23 7.28 5.88
CA ALA A 283 5.54 5.86 6.14
C ALA A 283 4.97 5.43 7.50
N TYR A 284 5.19 6.24 8.54
CA TYR A 284 4.59 6.00 9.86
C TYR A 284 3.07 5.90 9.80
N PHE A 285 2.44 6.84 9.13
CA PHE A 285 0.98 6.88 9.02
C PHE A 285 0.42 5.64 8.30
N GLN A 286 1.09 5.18 7.25
CA GLN A 286 0.71 3.94 6.55
C GLN A 286 0.89 2.69 7.40
N GLU A 287 2.01 2.58 8.11
CA GLU A 287 2.33 1.45 8.97
C GLU A 287 1.40 1.41 10.19
N ALA A 288 1.26 2.52 10.90
CA ALA A 288 0.34 2.69 12.03
C ALA A 288 -1.12 2.44 11.64
N GLY A 289 -1.52 2.89 10.46
CA GLY A 289 -2.87 2.76 9.92
C GLY A 289 -3.31 1.30 9.64
N ARG A 290 -2.46 0.30 9.91
CA ARG A 290 -2.82 -1.13 9.86
C ARG A 290 -3.60 -1.57 11.07
N ALA A 291 -3.45 -0.87 12.20
CA ALA A 291 -4.16 -1.18 13.42
C ALA A 291 -5.64 -0.75 13.36
N GLY A 292 -6.52 -1.54 13.96
CA GLY A 292 -7.93 -1.23 14.17
C GLY A 292 -8.74 -0.97 12.91
N ARG A 293 -8.53 -1.76 11.85
CA ARG A 293 -9.31 -1.60 10.62
C ARG A 293 -10.75 -2.05 10.74
N ASP A 294 -11.04 -2.85 11.74
CA ASP A 294 -12.39 -3.29 12.12
C ASP A 294 -13.20 -2.23 12.89
N GLY A 295 -12.62 -1.06 13.16
CA GLY A 295 -13.25 0.01 13.93
C GLY A 295 -13.04 -0.11 15.44
N GLU A 296 -12.53 -1.26 15.92
CA GLU A 296 -12.26 -1.47 17.33
C GLU A 296 -10.99 -0.73 17.78
N LYS A 297 -10.93 -0.42 19.08
CA LYS A 297 -9.83 0.33 19.67
C LYS A 297 -8.48 -0.34 19.43
N ALA A 298 -7.54 0.41 18.91
CA ALA A 298 -6.20 -0.05 18.59
C ALA A 298 -5.15 1.02 18.89
N TYR A 299 -3.88 0.62 18.92
CA TYR A 299 -2.79 1.47 19.35
C TYR A 299 -1.62 1.41 18.37
N ALA A 300 -1.08 2.57 18.04
CA ALA A 300 0.18 2.73 17.32
C ALA A 300 1.22 3.34 18.25
N VAL A 301 2.26 2.59 18.58
CA VAL A 301 3.25 2.97 19.57
C VAL A 301 4.62 3.13 18.94
N ILE A 302 5.25 4.28 19.16
CA ILE A 302 6.67 4.48 18.86
C ILE A 302 7.45 4.38 20.17
N LEU A 303 8.44 3.49 20.21
CA LEU A 303 9.44 3.43 21.28
C LEU A 303 10.73 4.09 20.80
N TYR A 304 11.14 5.18 21.43
CA TYR A 304 12.36 5.87 21.06
C TYR A 304 13.31 6.11 22.25
N SER A 305 14.59 6.16 21.91
CA SER A 305 15.69 6.47 22.83
C SER A 305 16.47 7.69 22.33
N LYS A 306 17.41 8.17 23.12
CA LYS A 306 18.31 9.25 22.70
C LYS A 306 19.12 8.89 21.45
N SER A 307 19.55 7.62 21.32
CA SER A 307 20.32 7.14 20.17
C SER A 307 19.54 7.18 18.85
N ASP A 308 18.22 7.00 18.89
CA ASP A 308 17.39 7.11 17.69
C ASP A 308 17.37 8.53 17.12
N LYS A 309 17.35 9.56 18.00
CA LYS A 309 17.43 10.96 17.55
C LYS A 309 18.74 11.26 16.83
N VAL A 310 19.86 10.77 17.37
CA VAL A 310 21.17 10.92 16.72
C VAL A 310 21.21 10.22 15.36
N THR A 311 20.65 9.02 15.29
CA THR A 311 20.57 8.25 14.04
C THR A 311 19.71 8.96 13.00
N LEU A 312 18.56 9.49 13.39
CA LEU A 312 17.68 10.25 12.51
C LEU A 312 18.36 11.51 11.99
N HIS A 313 19.00 12.28 12.89
CA HIS A 313 19.71 13.49 12.51
C HIS A 313 20.84 13.23 11.51
N LYS A 314 21.67 12.20 11.73
CA LYS A 314 22.70 11.79 10.78
C LYS A 314 22.15 11.46 9.39
N ARG A 315 20.99 10.85 9.32
CA ARG A 315 20.32 10.52 8.04
C ARG A 315 19.81 11.75 7.31
N CYS A 316 19.18 12.66 8.03
CA CYS A 316 18.74 13.93 7.43
C CYS A 316 19.91 14.70 6.82
N LEU A 317 21.10 14.67 7.47
CA LEU A 317 22.30 15.29 6.95
C LEU A 317 22.85 14.59 5.69
N LEU A 318 22.82 13.26 5.65
CA LEU A 318 23.25 12.50 4.46
C LEU A 318 22.35 12.80 3.25
N TYR A 319 21.02 12.85 3.44
CA TYR A 319 20.10 13.20 2.35
C TYR A 319 20.26 14.63 1.85
N THR A 320 20.69 15.57 2.69
CA THR A 320 20.94 16.96 2.27
C THR A 320 22.31 17.12 1.59
N SER A 321 23.32 16.30 1.90
CA SER A 321 24.61 16.34 1.23
C SER A 321 24.58 15.71 -0.17
N ASP A 322 23.90 14.58 -0.34
CA ASP A 322 23.73 13.96 -1.66
C ASP A 322 22.93 14.84 -2.62
N ALA A 323 21.90 15.55 -2.12
CA ALA A 323 21.13 16.51 -2.92
C ALA A 323 21.91 17.80 -3.25
N ALA A 324 22.95 18.14 -2.49
CA ALA A 324 23.81 19.28 -2.79
C ALA A 324 24.91 18.95 -3.81
N ASP A 325 25.40 17.71 -3.81
CA ASP A 325 26.41 17.26 -4.77
C ASP A 325 25.83 17.06 -6.19
N ASP A 326 24.55 16.67 -6.30
CA ASP A 326 23.83 16.60 -7.59
C ASP A 326 23.52 17.99 -8.22
N LEU A 327 23.62 19.07 -7.43
CA LEU A 327 23.41 20.45 -7.90
C LEU A 327 24.71 21.18 -8.33
N ILE A 328 25.89 20.59 -8.09
CA ILE A 328 27.20 21.21 -8.41
C ILE A 328 27.84 20.58 -9.67
N GLY A 329 27.20 19.62 -10.28
CA GLY A 329 27.71 18.92 -11.48
C GLY A 329 27.15 19.45 -12.79
N VAL A 330 27.32 20.76 -13.09
CA VAL A 330 27.18 21.29 -14.45
C VAL A 330 28.29 22.33 -14.65
N ASP A 331 29.36 21.90 -15.23
CA ASP A 331 30.22 22.69 -16.10
C ASP A 331 30.34 22.02 -17.46
#